data_65bea747fd2b23ea2cb45087dc27ae70
#
_entry.id   65bea747fd2b23ea2cb45087dc27ae70
#
_cell.length_a   1.000
_cell.length_b   1.000
_cell.length_c   1.000
_cell.angle_alpha   90.00
_cell.angle_beta   90.00
_cell.angle_gamma   90.00
#
_symmetry.space_group_name_H-M   'P 1'
#
loop_
_entity.id
_entity.type
_entity.pdbx_description
1 polymer ?
#
loop_
_entity_poly.entity_id
_entity_poly.type
_entity_poly.pdbx_seq_one_letter_code
_entity_poly.pdbx_strand_id
1 'polypeptide(L)'
;IISKNGGNENAFTSYDYTAYYQVVAPEKLALVMDIEADRMKNLVLDEASVMAERDVVLEERNTRTDNSDPARMRELVSNTMFLTYPYRIPIIGWRHEIEKLDKTAALEFYRKWYSPNNAVLIVAGDVNPNEVKKLAEKYYGSISPGPKIKRNRVQEPPHVAGRRVLMESVQVGLAQLTRRYLAPSYQYDRIKHAYPLQLLSYILGNGTSSRLYQELVVKKKLAVSAGAWYSPDKIGPSVFGFYASPKNSVHISEVENAIDNEILRVVNDGITESELEQSKTRLRRSAIFARDSVTAPARIIGSLLLAGQTLEQIEAWPEKINEVTAKEVKEAAQ
;
A
#
# COMPACT_ATOMS: atom_id res chain seq x y z
N ILE A 1 3.77 25.98 -12.98
CA ILE A 1 2.93 26.97 -12.29
C ILE A 1 3.09 26.80 -10.79
N ILE A 2 2.93 25.61 -10.24
CA ILE A 2 2.94 25.32 -8.81
C ILE A 2 4.27 25.75 -8.16
N SER A 3 5.42 25.33 -8.71
CA SER A 3 6.75 25.69 -8.19
C SER A 3 7.01 27.22 -8.19
N LYS A 4 6.50 27.95 -9.21
CA LYS A 4 6.59 29.41 -9.27
C LYS A 4 5.76 30.11 -8.20
N ASN A 5 4.77 29.41 -7.60
CA ASN A 5 3.96 29.88 -6.49
C ASN A 5 4.43 29.34 -5.13
N GLY A 6 5.66 28.82 -5.04
CA GLY A 6 6.24 28.29 -3.80
C GLY A 6 5.71 26.94 -3.36
N GLY A 7 4.99 26.25 -4.23
CA GLY A 7 4.41 24.95 -3.96
C GLY A 7 5.25 23.78 -4.47
N ASN A 8 4.88 22.59 -4.03
CA ASN A 8 5.38 21.32 -4.51
C ASN A 8 4.21 20.45 -4.98
N GLU A 9 4.41 19.72 -6.08
CA GLU A 9 3.43 18.81 -6.64
C GLU A 9 4.06 17.46 -6.97
N ASN A 10 3.27 16.41 -6.88
CA ASN A 10 3.67 15.09 -7.33
C ASN A 10 2.43 14.21 -7.53
N ALA A 11 2.66 13.01 -8.10
CA ALA A 11 1.64 11.97 -8.25
C ALA A 11 2.23 10.62 -7.90
N PHE A 12 1.37 9.68 -7.53
CA PHE A 12 1.76 8.29 -7.37
C PHE A 12 0.60 7.36 -7.74
N THR A 13 0.95 6.16 -8.18
CA THR A 13 0.00 5.10 -8.51
C THR A 13 0.13 3.95 -7.52
N SER A 14 -1.01 3.44 -7.09
CA SER A 14 -1.16 2.23 -6.29
C SER A 14 -1.88 1.16 -7.12
N TYR A 15 -2.09 -0.02 -6.55
CA TYR A 15 -2.90 -1.07 -7.18
C TYR A 15 -4.36 -0.67 -7.37
N ASP A 16 -4.89 0.17 -6.50
CA ASP A 16 -6.31 0.47 -6.40
C ASP A 16 -6.67 1.90 -6.82
N TYR A 17 -5.70 2.81 -6.83
CA TYR A 17 -5.92 4.22 -7.12
C TYR A 17 -4.66 4.93 -7.60
N THR A 18 -4.87 6.08 -8.24
CA THR A 18 -3.84 7.09 -8.53
C THR A 18 -4.16 8.35 -7.71
N ALA A 19 -3.15 8.97 -7.14
CA ALA A 19 -3.30 10.21 -6.39
C ALA A 19 -2.40 11.30 -6.98
N TYR A 20 -2.95 12.51 -7.05
CA TYR A 20 -2.25 13.74 -7.40
C TYR A 20 -2.32 14.65 -6.19
N TYR A 21 -1.24 15.26 -5.82
CA TYR A 21 -1.24 16.14 -4.66
C TYR A 21 -0.36 17.36 -4.86
N GLN A 22 -0.79 18.46 -4.25
CA GLN A 22 -0.06 19.70 -4.19
C GLN A 22 0.05 20.14 -2.73
N VAL A 23 1.23 20.66 -2.38
CA VAL A 23 1.49 21.31 -1.10
C VAL A 23 1.77 22.77 -1.41
N VAL A 24 0.88 23.65 -0.97
CA VAL A 24 0.92 25.09 -1.28
C VAL A 24 0.54 25.89 -0.05
N ALA A 25 0.85 27.19 -0.05
CA ALA A 25 0.34 28.11 0.95
C ALA A 25 -1.20 28.22 0.84
N PRO A 26 -1.93 28.45 1.95
CA PRO A 26 -3.41 28.45 1.97
C PRO A 26 -4.06 29.36 0.92
N GLU A 27 -3.50 30.55 0.68
CA GLU A 27 -3.99 31.50 -0.32
C GLU A 27 -3.86 31.02 -1.77
N LYS A 28 -3.15 29.93 -2.01
CA LYS A 28 -2.99 29.30 -3.34
C LYS A 28 -3.97 28.14 -3.57
N LEU A 29 -4.81 27.79 -2.60
CA LEU A 29 -5.76 26.69 -2.72
C LEU A 29 -6.68 26.83 -3.93
N ALA A 30 -7.20 28.03 -4.18
CA ALA A 30 -8.05 28.30 -5.34
C ALA A 30 -7.33 28.03 -6.67
N LEU A 31 -6.06 28.41 -6.77
CA LEU A 31 -5.22 28.18 -7.96
C LEU A 31 -5.04 26.67 -8.24
N VAL A 32 -4.71 25.88 -7.21
CA VAL A 32 -4.48 24.43 -7.41
C VAL A 32 -5.78 23.71 -7.71
N MET A 33 -6.92 24.11 -7.11
CA MET A 33 -8.23 23.56 -7.46
C MET A 33 -8.62 23.86 -8.90
N ASP A 34 -8.33 25.05 -9.41
CA ASP A 34 -8.58 25.43 -10.80
C ASP A 34 -7.78 24.55 -11.77
N ILE A 35 -6.48 24.37 -11.51
CA ILE A 35 -5.58 23.53 -12.33
C ILE A 35 -6.06 22.06 -12.34
N GLU A 36 -6.42 21.51 -11.17
CA GLU A 36 -6.86 20.13 -11.08
C GLU A 36 -8.24 19.91 -11.72
N ALA A 37 -9.15 20.88 -11.61
CA ALA A 37 -10.45 20.84 -12.26
C ALA A 37 -10.31 20.93 -13.79
N ASP A 38 -9.41 21.79 -14.29
CA ASP A 38 -9.09 21.91 -15.70
C ASP A 38 -8.49 20.59 -16.24
N ARG A 39 -7.51 20.01 -15.53
CA ARG A 39 -6.94 18.71 -15.87
C ARG A 39 -7.97 17.59 -15.89
N MET A 40 -8.94 17.58 -15.00
CA MET A 40 -10.02 16.59 -14.97
C MET A 40 -11.01 16.74 -16.15
N LYS A 41 -11.17 17.95 -16.68
CA LYS A 41 -12.17 18.23 -17.71
C LYS A 41 -11.58 18.39 -19.12
N ASN A 42 -10.45 19.05 -19.22
CA ASN A 42 -9.94 19.56 -20.49
C ASN A 42 -8.55 19.02 -20.87
N LEU A 43 -8.16 17.85 -20.34
CA LEU A 43 -6.84 17.26 -20.65
C LEU A 43 -6.64 17.13 -22.16
N VAL A 44 -5.59 17.76 -22.66
CA VAL A 44 -5.15 17.66 -24.06
C VAL A 44 -3.84 16.91 -24.11
N LEU A 45 -3.82 15.85 -24.89
CA LEU A 45 -2.62 15.06 -25.16
C LEU A 45 -2.31 15.10 -26.65
N ASP A 46 -1.10 15.43 -27.02
CA ASP A 46 -0.58 15.23 -28.36
C ASP A 46 0.27 13.95 -28.43
N GLU A 47 0.50 13.43 -29.64
CA GLU A 47 1.22 12.19 -29.85
C GLU A 47 2.66 12.26 -29.36
N ALA A 48 3.35 13.37 -29.62
CA ALA A 48 4.76 13.54 -29.27
C ALA A 48 4.95 13.56 -27.74
N SER A 49 4.07 14.25 -27.00
CA SER A 49 4.08 14.28 -25.53
C SER A 49 3.82 12.91 -24.93
N VAL A 50 2.87 12.14 -25.49
CA VAL A 50 2.57 10.78 -24.99
C VAL A 50 3.75 9.84 -25.24
N MET A 51 4.39 9.91 -26.41
CA MET A 51 5.57 9.09 -26.70
C MET A 51 6.74 9.44 -25.78
N ALA A 52 7.00 10.73 -25.59
CA ALA A 52 8.07 11.17 -24.68
C ALA A 52 7.84 10.69 -23.25
N GLU A 53 6.60 10.81 -22.74
CA GLU A 53 6.27 10.34 -21.38
C GLU A 53 6.33 8.82 -21.26
N ARG A 54 5.90 8.07 -22.29
CA ARG A 54 6.08 6.62 -22.34
C ARG A 54 7.54 6.21 -22.19
N ASP A 55 8.44 6.91 -22.87
CA ASP A 55 9.87 6.63 -22.79
C ASP A 55 10.45 6.98 -21.39
N VAL A 56 9.94 8.03 -20.74
CA VAL A 56 10.22 8.33 -19.31
C VAL A 56 9.76 7.18 -18.41
N VAL A 57 8.55 6.66 -18.60
CA VAL A 57 8.03 5.52 -17.81
C VAL A 57 8.86 4.24 -18.05
N LEU A 58 9.32 4.00 -19.28
CA LEU A 58 10.23 2.88 -19.58
C LEU A 58 11.57 3.04 -18.85
N GLU A 59 12.12 4.25 -18.77
CA GLU A 59 13.36 4.52 -18.05
C GLU A 59 13.14 4.41 -16.53
N GLU A 60 11.98 4.85 -16.03
CA GLU A 60 11.59 4.64 -14.64
C GLU A 60 11.53 3.14 -14.29
N ARG A 61 10.95 2.31 -15.19
CA ARG A 61 10.95 0.85 -15.04
C ARG A 61 12.37 0.28 -15.04
N ASN A 62 13.24 0.73 -15.98
CA ASN A 62 14.65 0.34 -16.00
C ASN A 62 15.31 0.60 -14.64
N THR A 63 15.20 1.83 -14.15
CA THR A 63 15.88 2.26 -12.93
C THR A 63 15.31 1.59 -11.67
N ARG A 64 13.99 1.47 -11.56
CA ARG A 64 13.32 0.98 -10.35
C ARG A 64 13.18 -0.54 -10.29
N THR A 65 13.15 -1.22 -11.43
CA THR A 65 12.85 -2.66 -11.51
C THR A 65 13.90 -3.44 -12.27
N ASP A 66 14.11 -3.15 -13.55
CA ASP A 66 14.86 -4.04 -14.45
C ASP A 66 16.35 -4.09 -14.09
N ASN A 67 16.92 -2.99 -13.59
CA ASN A 67 18.32 -2.90 -13.14
C ASN A 67 18.53 -3.27 -11.65
N SER A 68 17.49 -3.74 -10.97
CA SER A 68 17.53 -4.08 -9.54
C SER A 68 17.06 -5.51 -9.30
N ASP A 69 17.96 -6.42 -9.05
CA ASP A 69 17.60 -7.82 -8.78
C ASP A 69 16.65 -7.98 -7.59
N PRO A 70 16.78 -7.24 -6.47
CA PRO A 70 15.78 -7.27 -5.42
C PRO A 70 14.38 -6.79 -5.87
N ALA A 71 14.29 -5.85 -6.81
CA ALA A 71 13.01 -5.39 -7.33
C ALA A 71 12.41 -6.41 -8.31
N ARG A 72 13.22 -7.01 -9.18
CA ARG A 72 12.81 -8.12 -10.05
C ARG A 72 12.29 -9.30 -9.23
N MET A 73 12.99 -9.65 -8.15
CA MET A 73 12.55 -10.71 -7.24
C MET A 73 11.18 -10.38 -6.61
N ARG A 74 10.97 -9.14 -6.15
CA ARG A 74 9.68 -8.70 -5.60
C ARG A 74 8.55 -8.80 -6.64
N GLU A 75 8.82 -8.44 -7.88
CA GLU A 75 7.88 -8.55 -9.00
C GLU A 75 7.51 -10.02 -9.26
N LEU A 76 8.50 -10.91 -9.36
CA LEU A 76 8.28 -12.35 -9.54
C LEU A 76 7.49 -12.98 -8.40
N VAL A 77 7.81 -12.64 -7.16
CA VAL A 77 7.08 -13.13 -5.98
C VAL A 77 5.63 -12.67 -5.99
N SER A 78 5.38 -11.40 -6.34
CA SER A 78 4.00 -10.87 -6.43
C SER A 78 3.21 -11.53 -7.55
N ASN A 79 3.82 -11.75 -8.70
CA ASN A 79 3.21 -12.47 -9.82
C ASN A 79 2.91 -13.94 -9.47
N THR A 80 3.83 -14.60 -8.75
CA THR A 80 3.64 -15.99 -8.30
C THR A 80 2.60 -16.11 -7.19
N MET A 81 2.46 -15.07 -6.36
CA MET A 81 1.51 -15.06 -5.24
C MET A 81 0.06 -15.07 -5.71
N PHE A 82 -0.29 -14.23 -6.67
CA PHE A 82 -1.66 -14.12 -7.18
C PHE A 82 -1.81 -14.89 -8.49
N LEU A 83 -2.77 -15.83 -8.54
CA LEU A 83 -3.07 -16.60 -9.75
C LEU A 83 -3.91 -15.81 -10.74
N THR A 84 -4.95 -15.18 -10.25
CA THR A 84 -5.95 -14.49 -11.08
C THR A 84 -6.13 -13.03 -10.70
N TYR A 85 -5.91 -12.68 -9.42
CA TYR A 85 -6.19 -11.34 -8.94
C TYR A 85 -5.24 -10.30 -9.57
N PRO A 86 -5.73 -9.11 -9.98
CA PRO A 86 -4.92 -8.11 -10.70
C PRO A 86 -3.66 -7.61 -9.98
N TYR A 87 -3.53 -7.81 -8.66
CA TYR A 87 -2.32 -7.47 -7.92
C TYR A 87 -1.07 -8.27 -8.32
N ARG A 88 -1.22 -9.25 -9.20
CA ARG A 88 -0.10 -9.93 -9.87
C ARG A 88 0.62 -9.03 -10.88
N ILE A 89 -0.07 -8.04 -11.43
CA ILE A 89 0.49 -7.13 -12.43
C ILE A 89 1.30 -6.04 -11.71
N PRO A 90 2.53 -5.76 -12.12
CA PRO A 90 3.31 -4.66 -11.54
C PRO A 90 2.56 -3.32 -11.65
N ILE A 91 2.66 -2.48 -10.62
CA ILE A 91 2.03 -1.15 -10.64
C ILE A 91 2.50 -0.32 -11.82
N ILE A 92 3.80 -0.38 -12.14
CA ILE A 92 4.37 0.33 -13.30
C ILE A 92 3.97 -0.31 -14.63
N GLY A 93 3.44 -1.52 -14.64
CA GLY A 93 3.11 -2.29 -15.83
C GLY A 93 4.26 -3.17 -16.34
N TRP A 94 3.94 -4.09 -17.24
CA TRP A 94 4.94 -4.89 -17.95
C TRP A 94 5.59 -4.07 -19.06
N ARG A 95 6.92 -4.23 -19.26
CA ARG A 95 7.66 -3.52 -20.31
C ARG A 95 6.98 -3.59 -21.68
N HIS A 96 6.64 -4.79 -22.13
CA HIS A 96 6.02 -5.02 -23.45
C HIS A 96 4.61 -4.43 -23.58
N GLU A 97 3.93 -4.10 -22.47
CA GLU A 97 2.65 -3.38 -22.47
C GLU A 97 2.89 -1.86 -22.51
N ILE A 98 3.87 -1.37 -21.73
CA ILE A 98 4.25 0.05 -21.76
C ILE A 98 4.70 0.48 -23.15
N GLU A 99 5.52 -0.34 -23.82
CA GLU A 99 6.01 -0.08 -25.19
C GLU A 99 4.90 0.09 -26.23
N LYS A 100 3.70 -0.44 -25.94
CA LYS A 100 2.53 -0.34 -26.83
C LYS A 100 1.58 0.80 -26.49
N LEU A 101 1.83 1.52 -25.38
CA LEU A 101 0.98 2.64 -24.99
C LEU A 101 1.10 3.78 -26.02
N ASP A 102 -0.03 4.26 -26.47
CA ASP A 102 -0.18 5.37 -27.39
C ASP A 102 -1.19 6.39 -26.88
N LYS A 103 -1.37 7.47 -27.60
CA LYS A 103 -2.33 8.53 -27.28
C LYS A 103 -3.76 8.01 -27.18
N THR A 104 -4.14 7.06 -28.02
CA THR A 104 -5.50 6.50 -28.06
C THR A 104 -5.79 5.77 -26.76
N ALA A 105 -4.90 4.84 -26.34
CA ALA A 105 -5.02 4.10 -25.11
C ALA A 105 -5.04 5.04 -23.87
N ALA A 106 -4.18 6.06 -23.86
CA ALA A 106 -4.13 7.05 -22.78
C ALA A 106 -5.45 7.83 -22.66
N LEU A 107 -5.99 8.31 -23.76
CA LEU A 107 -7.26 9.06 -23.78
C LEU A 107 -8.47 8.18 -23.47
N GLU A 108 -8.49 6.93 -23.89
CA GLU A 108 -9.55 5.98 -23.54
C GLU A 108 -9.55 5.69 -22.05
N PHE A 109 -8.38 5.47 -21.46
CA PHE A 109 -8.23 5.30 -20.01
C PHE A 109 -8.69 6.55 -19.25
N TYR A 110 -8.25 7.72 -19.66
CA TYR A 110 -8.65 8.99 -19.06
C TYR A 110 -10.16 9.18 -19.09
N ARG A 111 -10.81 9.06 -20.25
CA ARG A 111 -12.27 9.21 -20.39
C ARG A 111 -13.07 8.21 -19.56
N LYS A 112 -12.53 7.02 -19.35
CA LYS A 112 -13.17 5.97 -18.57
C LYS A 112 -13.08 6.21 -17.06
N TRP A 113 -11.93 6.66 -16.58
CA TRP A 113 -11.62 6.63 -15.14
C TRP A 113 -11.58 8.00 -14.48
N TYR A 114 -11.28 9.06 -15.23
CA TYR A 114 -11.11 10.42 -14.67
C TYR A 114 -12.43 11.18 -14.75
N SER A 115 -13.18 11.15 -13.66
CA SER A 115 -14.45 11.87 -13.53
C SER A 115 -14.77 12.14 -12.06
N PRO A 116 -15.54 13.20 -11.73
CA PRO A 116 -15.84 13.57 -10.34
C PRO A 116 -16.50 12.46 -9.53
N ASN A 117 -17.36 11.64 -10.17
CA ASN A 117 -18.03 10.52 -9.52
C ASN A 117 -17.13 9.29 -9.29
N ASN A 118 -15.86 9.33 -9.71
CA ASN A 118 -14.82 8.34 -9.43
C ASN A 118 -13.59 8.96 -8.78
N ALA A 119 -13.73 10.12 -8.15
CA ALA A 119 -12.65 10.82 -7.49
C ALA A 119 -13.03 11.21 -6.07
N VAL A 120 -12.03 11.40 -5.22
CA VAL A 120 -12.15 11.94 -3.87
C VAL A 120 -11.22 13.13 -3.78
N LEU A 121 -11.76 14.30 -3.44
CA LEU A 121 -10.99 15.50 -3.14
C LEU A 121 -10.75 15.55 -1.64
N ILE A 122 -9.49 15.71 -1.24
CA ILE A 122 -9.10 15.87 0.16
C ILE A 122 -8.25 17.11 0.29
N VAL A 123 -8.62 17.97 1.22
CA VAL A 123 -7.86 19.16 1.58
C VAL A 123 -7.53 19.10 3.06
N ALA A 124 -6.25 19.23 3.38
CA ALA A 124 -5.77 19.23 4.76
C ALA A 124 -4.77 20.38 4.97
N GLY A 125 -4.85 21.05 6.09
CA GLY A 125 -4.00 22.18 6.44
C GLY A 125 -4.76 23.30 7.11
N ASP A 126 -4.20 24.50 7.08
CA ASP A 126 -4.79 25.72 7.64
C ASP A 126 -5.86 26.28 6.71
N VAL A 127 -7.05 25.68 6.74
CA VAL A 127 -8.17 26.01 5.86
C VAL A 127 -9.51 25.98 6.60
N ASN A 128 -10.45 26.80 6.15
CA ASN A 128 -11.83 26.78 6.64
C ASN A 128 -12.66 25.81 5.79
N PRO A 129 -13.28 24.75 6.39
CA PRO A 129 -14.04 23.76 5.64
C PRO A 129 -15.18 24.32 4.79
N ASN A 130 -15.86 25.39 5.25
CA ASN A 130 -16.94 26.01 4.50
C ASN A 130 -16.43 26.78 3.26
N GLU A 131 -15.25 27.37 3.33
CA GLU A 131 -14.60 28.01 2.20
C GLU A 131 -14.09 26.97 1.20
N VAL A 132 -13.46 25.89 1.69
CA VAL A 132 -13.06 24.75 0.86
C VAL A 132 -14.26 24.18 0.10
N LYS A 133 -15.40 24.00 0.76
CA LYS A 133 -16.63 23.52 0.11
C LYS A 133 -17.07 24.45 -1.03
N LYS A 134 -17.11 25.77 -0.79
CA LYS A 134 -17.47 26.76 -1.82
C LYS A 134 -16.50 26.73 -3.01
N LEU A 135 -15.21 26.60 -2.75
CA LEU A 135 -14.20 26.47 -3.81
C LEU A 135 -14.37 25.15 -4.58
N ALA A 136 -14.60 24.05 -3.89
CA ALA A 136 -14.85 22.76 -4.54
C ALA A 136 -16.10 22.80 -5.42
N GLU A 137 -17.22 23.37 -4.95
CA GLU A 137 -18.44 23.56 -5.72
C GLU A 137 -18.19 24.46 -6.94
N LYS A 138 -17.41 25.53 -6.78
CA LYS A 138 -17.09 26.47 -7.88
C LYS A 138 -16.28 25.79 -8.99
N TYR A 139 -15.21 25.05 -8.64
CA TYR A 139 -14.28 24.51 -9.63
C TYR A 139 -14.72 23.14 -10.18
N TYR A 140 -15.22 22.24 -9.33
CA TYR A 140 -15.59 20.89 -9.73
C TYR A 140 -17.09 20.69 -9.97
N GLY A 141 -17.96 21.55 -9.37
CA GLY A 141 -19.40 21.36 -9.41
C GLY A 141 -20.03 21.44 -10.81
N SER A 142 -19.37 22.10 -11.76
CA SER A 142 -19.82 22.19 -13.15
C SER A 142 -19.34 21.02 -14.02
N ILE A 143 -18.48 20.15 -13.51
CA ILE A 143 -17.95 19.01 -14.27
C ILE A 143 -18.99 17.88 -14.25
N SER A 144 -19.46 17.47 -15.42
CA SER A 144 -20.44 16.40 -15.53
C SER A 144 -19.89 15.06 -15.01
N PRO A 145 -20.72 14.26 -14.34
CA PRO A 145 -20.29 12.93 -13.94
C PRO A 145 -19.99 12.07 -15.16
N GLY A 146 -18.95 11.27 -15.05
CA GLY A 146 -18.59 10.26 -16.05
C GLY A 146 -19.45 8.99 -15.95
N PRO A 147 -19.13 7.96 -16.75
CA PRO A 147 -19.86 6.72 -16.75
C PRO A 147 -19.80 6.03 -15.37
N LYS A 148 -20.87 5.31 -15.00
CA LYS A 148 -20.88 4.50 -13.79
C LYS A 148 -19.90 3.34 -13.94
N ILE A 149 -18.84 3.35 -13.16
CA ILE A 149 -17.78 2.33 -13.24
C ILE A 149 -18.23 1.07 -12.50
N LYS A 150 -18.30 -0.05 -13.24
CA LYS A 150 -18.41 -1.38 -12.65
C LYS A 150 -17.01 -1.99 -12.55
N ARG A 151 -16.56 -2.28 -11.34
CA ARG A 151 -15.30 -2.99 -11.09
C ARG A 151 -15.60 -4.48 -10.96
N ASN A 152 -15.55 -5.23 -12.06
CA ASN A 152 -15.64 -6.69 -12.01
C ASN A 152 -14.28 -7.23 -11.61
N ARG A 153 -14.07 -7.51 -10.32
CA ARG A 153 -12.84 -8.11 -9.82
C ARG A 153 -13.00 -9.63 -9.77
N VAL A 154 -12.08 -10.33 -10.42
CA VAL A 154 -11.96 -11.79 -10.26
C VAL A 154 -11.57 -12.12 -8.84
N GLN A 155 -12.08 -13.23 -8.33
CA GLN A 155 -11.65 -13.73 -7.02
C GLN A 155 -10.32 -14.46 -7.15
N GLU A 156 -9.47 -14.32 -6.14
CA GLU A 156 -8.26 -15.13 -6.02
C GLU A 156 -8.67 -16.51 -5.49
N PRO A 157 -8.30 -17.60 -6.18
CA PRO A 157 -8.60 -18.95 -5.69
C PRO A 157 -7.74 -19.26 -4.45
N PRO A 158 -8.21 -20.17 -3.56
CA PRO A 158 -7.44 -20.60 -2.40
C PRO A 158 -6.09 -21.20 -2.81
N HIS A 159 -5.06 -20.89 -2.04
CA HIS A 159 -3.75 -21.53 -2.21
C HIS A 159 -3.79 -22.95 -1.63
N VAL A 160 -3.61 -23.95 -2.48
CA VAL A 160 -3.62 -25.37 -2.09
C VAL A 160 -2.20 -25.95 -1.92
N ALA A 161 -1.17 -25.21 -2.31
CA ALA A 161 0.23 -25.61 -2.19
C ALA A 161 1.15 -24.42 -1.98
N GLY A 162 2.26 -24.63 -1.29
CA GLY A 162 3.34 -23.65 -1.19
C GLY A 162 4.03 -23.45 -2.55
N ARG A 163 4.50 -22.22 -2.82
CA ARG A 163 5.28 -21.86 -4.00
C ARG A 163 6.60 -21.25 -3.55
N ARG A 164 7.67 -21.61 -4.19
CA ARG A 164 9.01 -21.08 -3.90
C ARG A 164 9.57 -20.42 -5.15
N VAL A 165 10.06 -19.20 -5.00
CA VAL A 165 10.84 -18.50 -6.02
C VAL A 165 12.25 -18.34 -5.47
N LEU A 166 13.24 -18.77 -6.22
CA LEU A 166 14.66 -18.63 -5.89
C LEU A 166 15.33 -17.83 -7.01
N MET A 167 16.10 -16.83 -6.64
CA MET A 167 16.92 -16.06 -7.56
C MET A 167 18.32 -15.89 -6.96
N GLU A 168 19.32 -16.24 -7.71
CA GLU A 168 20.73 -15.99 -7.37
C GLU A 168 21.21 -14.74 -8.08
N SER A 169 21.93 -13.90 -7.37
CA SER A 169 22.46 -12.63 -7.91
C SER A 169 23.79 -12.30 -7.26
N VAL A 170 24.74 -11.91 -8.09
CA VAL A 170 26.03 -11.36 -7.66
C VAL A 170 25.92 -9.90 -7.14
N GLN A 171 24.81 -9.23 -7.40
CA GLN A 171 24.57 -7.86 -6.96
C GLN A 171 24.05 -7.79 -5.52
N VAL A 172 23.67 -8.91 -4.92
CA VAL A 172 23.07 -8.98 -3.59
C VAL A 172 24.11 -9.44 -2.58
N GLY A 173 24.56 -8.54 -1.72
CA GLY A 173 25.59 -8.83 -0.71
C GLY A 173 25.13 -9.71 0.45
N LEU A 174 23.83 -9.72 0.75
CA LEU A 174 23.21 -10.55 1.80
C LEU A 174 21.98 -11.26 1.25
N ALA A 175 21.86 -12.55 1.56
CA ALA A 175 20.65 -13.29 1.23
C ALA A 175 19.42 -12.64 1.88
N GLN A 176 18.30 -12.68 1.18
CA GLN A 176 17.02 -12.16 1.67
C GLN A 176 15.96 -13.25 1.56
N LEU A 177 15.27 -13.48 2.64
CA LEU A 177 14.11 -14.36 2.71
C LEU A 177 12.86 -13.52 2.84
N THR A 178 11.84 -13.82 2.05
CA THR A 178 10.49 -13.30 2.21
C THR A 178 9.50 -14.46 2.13
N ARG A 179 8.59 -14.54 3.11
CA ARG A 179 7.46 -15.46 3.10
C ARG A 179 6.17 -14.67 3.12
N ARG A 180 5.19 -15.06 2.31
CA ARG A 180 3.93 -14.33 2.14
C ARG A 180 2.74 -15.27 2.19
N TYR A 181 1.68 -14.83 2.86
CA TYR A 181 0.39 -15.50 2.93
C TYR A 181 -0.69 -14.56 2.43
N LEU A 182 -1.67 -15.09 1.68
CA LEU A 182 -2.88 -14.35 1.40
C LEU A 182 -3.60 -14.07 2.72
N ALA A 183 -4.02 -12.84 2.88
CA ALA A 183 -4.69 -12.37 4.09
C ALA A 183 -5.92 -11.55 3.73
N PRO A 184 -6.95 -11.47 4.59
CA PRO A 184 -8.08 -10.58 4.39
C PRO A 184 -7.62 -9.12 4.36
N SER A 185 -8.47 -8.25 3.84
CA SER A 185 -8.36 -6.80 4.00
C SER A 185 -9.59 -6.27 4.73
N TYR A 186 -9.69 -4.96 4.91
CA TYR A 186 -10.91 -4.34 5.45
C TYR A 186 -12.14 -4.51 4.56
N GLN A 187 -11.97 -4.92 3.30
CA GLN A 187 -13.04 -5.06 2.30
C GLN A 187 -13.11 -6.43 1.64
N TYR A 188 -12.19 -7.34 1.99
CA TYR A 188 -12.09 -8.62 1.31
C TYR A 188 -11.95 -9.78 2.29
N ASP A 189 -12.74 -10.85 2.07
CA ASP A 189 -12.75 -12.11 2.82
C ASP A 189 -13.09 -11.91 4.32
N ARG A 190 -12.42 -12.59 5.20
CA ARG A 190 -12.66 -12.64 6.66
C ARG A 190 -12.32 -11.32 7.34
N ILE A 191 -13.07 -10.26 7.05
CA ILE A 191 -12.84 -8.87 7.51
C ILE A 191 -12.58 -8.79 9.02
N LYS A 192 -13.24 -9.62 9.83
CA LYS A 192 -13.06 -9.68 11.29
C LYS A 192 -11.62 -9.94 11.73
N HIS A 193 -10.80 -10.57 10.88
CA HIS A 193 -9.39 -10.85 11.18
C HIS A 193 -8.44 -9.68 10.81
N ALA A 194 -8.91 -8.65 10.12
CA ALA A 194 -8.05 -7.55 9.70
C ALA A 194 -7.39 -6.81 10.88
N TYR A 195 -8.16 -6.46 11.91
CA TYR A 195 -7.62 -5.80 13.09
C TYR A 195 -6.70 -6.71 13.93
N PRO A 196 -7.07 -7.97 14.22
CA PRO A 196 -6.17 -8.92 14.88
C PRO A 196 -4.85 -9.13 14.12
N LEU A 197 -4.87 -9.24 12.79
CA LEU A 197 -3.65 -9.40 11.98
C LEU A 197 -2.76 -8.16 12.00
N GLN A 198 -3.33 -6.95 12.09
CA GLN A 198 -2.53 -5.74 12.30
C GLN A 198 -1.73 -5.83 13.61
N LEU A 199 -2.38 -6.19 14.71
CA LEU A 199 -1.71 -6.35 16.00
C LEU A 199 -0.69 -7.50 15.96
N LEU A 200 -1.02 -8.62 15.34
CA LEU A 200 -0.09 -9.73 15.14
C LEU A 200 1.18 -9.30 14.39
N SER A 201 1.03 -8.48 13.33
CA SER A 201 2.19 -7.99 12.59
C SER A 201 3.11 -7.11 13.45
N TYR A 202 2.54 -6.34 14.37
CA TYR A 202 3.29 -5.53 15.34
C TYR A 202 4.00 -6.39 16.38
N ILE A 203 3.34 -7.42 16.91
CA ILE A 203 3.93 -8.35 17.89
C ILE A 203 5.10 -9.11 17.26
N LEU A 204 4.89 -9.64 16.05
CA LEU A 204 5.88 -10.47 15.39
C LEU A 204 7.02 -9.67 14.76
N GLY A 205 6.76 -8.48 14.22
CA GLY A 205 7.73 -7.86 13.33
C GLY A 205 7.98 -6.36 13.45
N ASN A 206 7.29 -5.64 14.32
CA ASN A 206 7.46 -4.19 14.40
C ASN A 206 8.48 -3.77 15.47
N GLY A 207 9.68 -3.36 15.00
CA GLY A 207 10.74 -2.84 15.86
C GLY A 207 11.57 -3.89 16.59
N THR A 208 12.55 -3.42 17.35
CA THR A 208 13.55 -4.26 18.00
C THR A 208 13.02 -5.13 19.14
N SER A 209 11.85 -4.82 19.70
CA SER A 209 11.20 -5.59 20.74
C SER A 209 10.22 -6.65 20.20
N SER A 210 10.06 -6.78 18.88
CA SER A 210 9.20 -7.81 18.27
C SER A 210 9.77 -9.22 18.43
N ARG A 211 8.90 -10.22 18.41
CA ARG A 211 9.31 -11.62 18.62
C ARG A 211 10.39 -12.07 17.65
N LEU A 212 10.20 -11.83 16.34
CA LEU A 212 11.15 -12.25 15.32
C LEU A 212 12.50 -11.56 15.46
N TYR A 213 12.51 -10.25 15.75
CA TYR A 213 13.77 -9.55 15.96
C TYR A 213 14.50 -10.10 17.20
N GLN A 214 13.79 -10.24 18.32
CA GLN A 214 14.39 -10.79 19.55
C GLN A 214 14.90 -12.21 19.35
N GLU A 215 14.16 -13.07 18.70
CA GLU A 215 14.54 -14.48 18.55
C GLU A 215 15.65 -14.67 17.51
N LEU A 216 15.50 -14.10 16.31
CA LEU A 216 16.43 -14.35 15.21
C LEU A 216 17.67 -13.46 15.25
N VAL A 217 17.54 -12.21 15.70
CA VAL A 217 18.66 -11.25 15.67
C VAL A 217 19.41 -11.22 17.00
N VAL A 218 18.67 -11.13 18.12
CA VAL A 218 19.30 -10.94 19.45
C VAL A 218 19.75 -12.26 20.05
N LYS A 219 18.81 -13.21 20.23
CA LYS A 219 19.08 -14.47 20.95
C LYS A 219 19.84 -15.47 20.11
N LYS A 220 19.28 -15.93 18.98
CA LYS A 220 19.89 -16.96 18.13
C LYS A 220 20.98 -16.42 17.22
N LYS A 221 21.01 -15.12 16.97
CA LYS A 221 22.00 -14.43 16.12
C LYS A 221 22.09 -15.01 14.70
N LEU A 222 20.97 -15.50 14.18
CA LEU A 222 20.86 -16.12 12.85
C LEU A 222 20.76 -15.06 11.74
N ALA A 223 20.16 -13.90 12.04
CA ALA A 223 19.89 -12.88 11.06
C ALA A 223 20.44 -11.52 11.47
N VAL A 224 20.62 -10.62 10.51
CA VAL A 224 20.92 -9.20 10.74
C VAL A 224 19.66 -8.37 10.83
N SER A 225 18.57 -8.84 10.23
CA SER A 225 17.23 -8.24 10.33
C SER A 225 16.17 -9.32 10.21
N ALA A 226 15.06 -9.14 10.89
CA ALA A 226 13.86 -9.99 10.77
C ALA A 226 12.62 -9.20 11.20
N GLY A 227 11.48 -9.49 10.59
CA GLY A 227 10.23 -8.86 10.95
C GLY A 227 9.04 -9.43 10.17
N ALA A 228 7.88 -8.81 10.41
CA ALA A 228 6.63 -9.12 9.73
C ALA A 228 5.91 -7.83 9.35
N TRP A 229 5.05 -7.89 8.35
CA TRP A 229 4.21 -6.77 7.93
C TRP A 229 2.82 -7.24 7.50
N TYR A 230 1.85 -6.36 7.62
CA TYR A 230 0.51 -6.53 7.12
C TYR A 230 -0.13 -5.17 6.85
N SER A 231 -0.85 -5.02 5.74
CA SER A 231 -1.54 -3.80 5.35
C SER A 231 -2.94 -4.15 4.85
N PRO A 232 -3.99 -3.90 5.65
CA PRO A 232 -5.37 -4.26 5.31
C PRO A 232 -6.09 -3.25 4.41
N ASP A 233 -5.49 -2.13 4.09
CA ASP A 233 -6.03 -0.99 3.34
C ASP A 233 -6.04 -1.24 1.82
N LYS A 234 -6.75 -2.30 1.41
CA LYS A 234 -6.88 -2.73 0.01
C LYS A 234 -8.32 -3.10 -0.31
N ILE A 235 -8.71 -2.95 -1.58
CA ILE A 235 -10.02 -3.40 -2.05
C ILE A 235 -10.06 -4.93 -2.18
N GLY A 236 -8.95 -5.54 -2.57
CA GLY A 236 -8.80 -6.98 -2.75
C GLY A 236 -8.07 -7.66 -1.59
N PRO A 237 -7.61 -8.90 -1.83
CA PRO A 237 -6.85 -9.64 -0.83
C PRO A 237 -5.58 -8.90 -0.43
N SER A 238 -5.27 -8.94 0.86
CA SER A 238 -4.03 -8.44 1.40
C SER A 238 -2.99 -9.56 1.53
N VAL A 239 -1.83 -9.19 2.05
CA VAL A 239 -0.71 -10.10 2.28
C VAL A 239 -0.20 -9.90 3.70
N PHE A 240 -0.12 -11.01 4.44
CA PHE A 240 0.67 -11.06 5.66
C PHE A 240 2.06 -11.60 5.29
N GLY A 241 3.10 -10.86 5.59
CA GLY A 241 4.45 -11.21 5.18
C GLY A 241 5.45 -11.23 6.32
N PHE A 242 6.47 -12.07 6.13
CA PHE A 242 7.66 -12.17 6.97
C PHE A 242 8.89 -11.90 6.12
N TYR A 243 9.90 -11.31 6.72
CA TYR A 243 11.19 -11.11 6.08
C TYR A 243 12.32 -11.39 7.06
N ALA A 244 13.43 -11.83 6.53
CA ALA A 244 14.68 -11.92 7.27
C ALA A 244 15.88 -11.84 6.31
N SER A 245 16.98 -11.30 6.81
CA SER A 245 18.29 -11.34 6.14
C SER A 245 19.22 -12.18 6.98
N PRO A 246 19.54 -13.41 6.56
CA PRO A 246 20.52 -14.25 7.26
C PRO A 246 21.89 -13.59 7.38
N LYS A 247 22.66 -13.94 8.42
CA LYS A 247 24.10 -13.63 8.43
C LYS A 247 24.83 -14.47 7.38
N ASN A 248 25.97 -14.00 6.90
CA ASN A 248 26.75 -14.69 5.84
C ASN A 248 27.10 -16.15 6.15
N SER A 249 27.24 -16.49 7.43
CA SER A 249 27.58 -17.85 7.89
C SER A 249 26.38 -18.75 8.16
N VAL A 250 25.15 -18.23 7.97
CA VAL A 250 23.91 -18.94 8.33
C VAL A 250 23.17 -19.33 7.06
N HIS A 251 22.79 -20.60 6.97
CA HIS A 251 22.01 -21.07 5.84
C HIS A 251 20.57 -20.58 5.94
N ILE A 252 19.97 -20.23 4.78
CA ILE A 252 18.63 -19.65 4.72
C ILE A 252 17.55 -20.53 5.36
N SER A 253 17.73 -21.87 5.31
CA SER A 253 16.81 -22.84 5.93
C SER A 253 16.77 -22.76 7.45
N GLU A 254 17.88 -22.36 8.10
CA GLU A 254 17.89 -22.18 9.55
C GLU A 254 17.01 -21.00 9.96
N VAL A 255 17.05 -19.93 9.16
CA VAL A 255 16.19 -18.75 9.36
C VAL A 255 14.73 -19.08 9.05
N GLU A 256 14.46 -19.86 7.99
CA GLU A 256 13.12 -20.36 7.68
C GLU A 256 12.54 -21.16 8.84
N ASN A 257 13.29 -22.14 9.36
CA ASN A 257 12.86 -22.95 10.50
C ASN A 257 12.61 -22.10 11.76
N ALA A 258 13.43 -21.07 11.98
CA ALA A 258 13.25 -20.18 13.12
C ALA A 258 11.96 -19.33 13.01
N ILE A 259 11.62 -18.86 11.79
CA ILE A 259 10.35 -18.17 11.51
C ILE A 259 9.19 -19.14 11.71
N ASP A 260 9.27 -20.37 11.19
CA ASP A 260 8.22 -21.39 11.33
C ASP A 260 7.94 -21.70 12.81
N ASN A 261 8.99 -21.83 13.62
CA ASN A 261 8.85 -22.07 15.06
C ASN A 261 8.12 -20.91 15.75
N GLU A 262 8.39 -19.66 15.39
CA GLU A 262 7.67 -18.51 15.96
C GLU A 262 6.21 -18.46 15.51
N ILE A 263 5.92 -18.79 14.25
CA ILE A 263 4.54 -18.91 13.76
C ILE A 263 3.82 -20.02 14.52
N LEU A 264 4.43 -21.20 14.66
CA LEU A 264 3.85 -22.32 15.39
C LEU A 264 3.59 -21.98 16.88
N ARG A 265 4.47 -21.22 17.51
CA ARG A 265 4.26 -20.74 18.89
C ARG A 265 3.01 -19.85 18.98
N VAL A 266 2.81 -18.95 18.02
CA VAL A 266 1.58 -18.13 18.02
C VAL A 266 0.34 -18.99 17.78
N VAL A 267 0.40 -19.91 16.82
CA VAL A 267 -0.73 -20.81 16.49
C VAL A 267 -1.11 -21.70 17.68
N ASN A 268 -0.13 -22.28 18.36
CA ASN A 268 -0.35 -23.21 19.47
C ASN A 268 -0.64 -22.50 20.79
N ASP A 269 0.23 -21.56 21.18
CA ASP A 269 0.24 -20.96 22.51
C ASP A 269 -0.48 -19.59 22.52
N GLY A 270 -0.60 -18.94 21.35
CA GLY A 270 -1.15 -17.60 21.24
C GLY A 270 -0.13 -16.51 21.58
N ILE A 271 -0.66 -15.39 22.03
CA ILE A 271 0.11 -14.22 22.50
C ILE A 271 -0.25 -13.92 23.95
N THR A 272 0.61 -13.23 24.66
CA THR A 272 0.32 -12.77 26.02
C THR A 272 -0.48 -11.46 26.01
N GLU A 273 -1.24 -11.21 27.07
CA GLU A 273 -1.95 -9.93 27.25
C GLU A 273 -0.98 -8.74 27.24
N SER A 274 0.22 -8.91 27.80
CA SER A 274 1.25 -7.86 27.79
C SER A 274 1.70 -7.51 26.37
N GLU A 275 1.91 -8.49 25.51
CA GLU A 275 2.27 -8.26 24.10
C GLU A 275 1.13 -7.57 23.34
N LEU A 276 -0.11 -8.00 23.61
CA LEU A 276 -1.29 -7.38 23.03
C LEU A 276 -1.38 -5.90 23.38
N GLU A 277 -1.34 -5.56 24.68
CA GLU A 277 -1.47 -4.18 25.14
C GLU A 277 -0.29 -3.28 24.69
N GLN A 278 0.92 -3.83 24.66
CA GLN A 278 2.07 -3.11 24.10
C GLN A 278 1.91 -2.85 22.60
N SER A 279 1.37 -3.80 21.83
CA SER A 279 1.16 -3.62 20.40
C SER A 279 0.03 -2.63 20.11
N LYS A 280 -1.09 -2.68 20.84
CA LYS A 280 -2.16 -1.67 20.79
C LYS A 280 -1.61 -0.27 21.05
N THR A 281 -0.83 -0.12 22.12
CA THR A 281 -0.22 1.16 22.49
C THR A 281 0.71 1.70 21.40
N ARG A 282 1.58 0.85 20.83
CA ARG A 282 2.50 1.25 19.76
C ARG A 282 1.76 1.65 18.49
N LEU A 283 0.78 0.85 18.08
CA LEU A 283 -0.02 1.10 16.89
C LEU A 283 -0.80 2.42 17.00
N ARG A 284 -1.43 2.68 18.15
CA ARG A 284 -2.13 3.94 18.41
C ARG A 284 -1.20 5.15 18.45
N ARG A 285 -0.04 5.03 19.10
CA ARG A 285 0.98 6.10 19.09
C ARG A 285 1.42 6.43 17.67
N SER A 286 1.67 5.42 16.84
CA SER A 286 2.02 5.63 15.43
C SER A 286 0.93 6.43 14.68
N ALA A 287 -0.34 6.11 14.93
CA ALA A 287 -1.47 6.84 14.33
C ALA A 287 -1.59 8.29 14.84
N ILE A 288 -1.27 8.53 16.12
CA ILE A 288 -1.25 9.89 16.69
C ILE A 288 -0.11 10.70 16.04
N PHE A 289 1.12 10.18 16.01
CA PHE A 289 2.26 10.86 15.39
C PHE A 289 2.08 11.14 13.90
N ALA A 290 1.31 10.29 13.19
CA ALA A 290 0.98 10.56 11.80
C ALA A 290 0.18 11.86 11.61
N ARG A 291 -0.53 12.35 12.64
CA ARG A 291 -1.28 13.61 12.62
C ARG A 291 -0.39 14.86 12.67
N ASP A 292 0.86 14.73 13.10
CA ASP A 292 1.82 15.83 13.13
C ASP A 292 2.29 16.23 11.72
N SER A 293 2.07 15.36 10.75
CA SER A 293 2.35 15.66 9.33
C SER A 293 1.15 16.32 8.67
N VAL A 294 1.37 17.41 7.93
CA VAL A 294 0.32 18.09 7.15
C VAL A 294 -0.28 17.17 6.08
N THR A 295 0.53 16.32 5.47
CA THR A 295 0.11 15.49 4.33
C THR A 295 -0.35 14.08 4.72
N ALA A 296 0.12 13.54 5.85
CA ALA A 296 -0.19 12.17 6.23
C ALA A 296 -1.68 11.91 6.48
N PRO A 297 -2.45 12.79 7.17
CA PRO A 297 -3.89 12.60 7.33
C PRO A 297 -4.62 12.50 6.00
N ALA A 298 -4.31 13.38 5.04
CA ALA A 298 -4.92 13.37 3.71
C ALA A 298 -4.62 12.06 2.97
N ARG A 299 -3.37 11.58 3.02
CA ARG A 299 -2.96 10.32 2.39
C ARG A 299 -3.62 9.10 3.03
N ILE A 300 -3.67 9.04 4.36
CA ILE A 300 -4.28 7.92 5.10
C ILE A 300 -5.77 7.86 4.83
N ILE A 301 -6.50 8.97 5.04
CA ILE A 301 -7.94 9.02 4.82
C ILE A 301 -8.26 8.73 3.35
N GLY A 302 -7.51 9.33 2.42
CA GLY A 302 -7.70 9.12 0.99
C GLY A 302 -7.52 7.67 0.57
N SER A 303 -6.46 7.02 1.01
CA SER A 303 -6.22 5.61 0.69
C SER A 303 -7.32 4.70 1.23
N LEU A 304 -7.80 4.94 2.44
CA LEU A 304 -8.84 4.13 3.08
C LEU A 304 -10.22 4.34 2.42
N LEU A 305 -10.59 5.59 2.09
CA LEU A 305 -11.82 5.89 1.34
C LEU A 305 -11.79 5.22 -0.05
N LEU A 306 -10.66 5.30 -0.76
CA LEU A 306 -10.49 4.68 -2.07
C LEU A 306 -10.41 3.16 -1.99
N ALA A 307 -9.98 2.60 -0.86
CA ALA A 307 -10.08 1.18 -0.54
C ALA A 307 -11.52 0.73 -0.17
N GLY A 308 -12.49 1.66 -0.10
CA GLY A 308 -13.91 1.37 0.12
C GLY A 308 -14.36 1.48 1.57
N GLN A 309 -13.55 2.03 2.47
CA GLN A 309 -14.00 2.33 3.83
C GLN A 309 -14.82 3.62 3.87
N THR A 310 -15.71 3.73 4.85
CA THR A 310 -16.43 4.98 5.15
C THR A 310 -15.67 5.80 6.19
N LEU A 311 -15.98 7.08 6.32
CA LEU A 311 -15.38 7.94 7.34
C LEU A 311 -15.63 7.39 8.76
N GLU A 312 -16.84 6.91 9.02
CA GLU A 312 -17.21 6.31 10.31
C GLU A 312 -16.36 5.07 10.64
N GLN A 313 -16.05 4.25 9.65
CA GLN A 313 -15.17 3.09 9.82
C GLN A 313 -13.72 3.51 10.11
N ILE A 314 -13.26 4.57 9.44
CA ILE A 314 -11.91 5.12 9.65
C ILE A 314 -11.80 5.74 11.05
N GLU A 315 -12.81 6.49 11.47
CA GLU A 315 -12.86 7.12 12.80
C GLU A 315 -12.98 6.09 13.92
N ALA A 316 -13.71 5.00 13.70
CA ALA A 316 -13.87 3.91 14.69
C ALA A 316 -12.64 2.98 14.79
N TRP A 317 -11.61 3.18 13.94
CA TRP A 317 -10.44 2.30 13.94
C TRP A 317 -9.72 2.18 15.31
N PRO A 318 -9.53 3.26 16.13
CA PRO A 318 -8.90 3.14 17.44
C PRO A 318 -9.68 2.27 18.42
N GLU A 319 -11.01 2.37 18.42
CA GLU A 319 -11.90 1.55 19.23
C GLU A 319 -11.82 0.09 18.78
N LYS A 320 -11.87 -0.16 17.46
CA LYS A 320 -11.75 -1.52 16.91
C LYS A 320 -10.43 -2.19 17.26
N ILE A 321 -9.33 -1.46 17.24
CA ILE A 321 -8.04 -1.97 17.72
C ILE A 321 -8.06 -2.28 19.21
N ASN A 322 -8.70 -1.44 20.04
CA ASN A 322 -8.79 -1.66 21.48
C ASN A 322 -9.66 -2.87 21.85
N GLU A 323 -10.71 -3.15 21.09
CA GLU A 323 -11.63 -4.28 21.30
C GLU A 323 -10.98 -5.64 21.04
N VAL A 324 -9.91 -5.69 20.24
CA VAL A 324 -9.25 -6.97 19.89
C VAL A 324 -8.72 -7.69 21.12
N THR A 325 -8.98 -8.98 21.20
CA THR A 325 -8.55 -9.89 22.25
C THR A 325 -7.39 -10.78 21.82
N ALA A 326 -6.62 -11.32 22.77
CA ALA A 326 -5.55 -12.28 22.49
C ALA A 326 -6.07 -13.54 21.78
N LYS A 327 -7.30 -13.95 22.11
CA LYS A 327 -7.97 -15.09 21.46
C LYS A 327 -8.20 -14.81 19.96
N GLU A 328 -8.70 -13.62 19.61
CA GLU A 328 -8.92 -13.25 18.20
C GLU A 328 -7.62 -13.15 17.41
N VAL A 329 -6.52 -12.69 18.03
CA VAL A 329 -5.19 -12.68 17.41
C VAL A 329 -4.71 -14.11 17.14
N LYS A 330 -4.91 -15.04 18.07
CA LYS A 330 -4.59 -16.45 17.89
C LYS A 330 -5.45 -17.08 16.77
N GLU A 331 -6.76 -16.84 16.77
CA GLU A 331 -7.67 -17.32 15.72
C GLU A 331 -7.31 -16.78 14.32
N ALA A 332 -6.85 -15.54 14.25
CA ALA A 332 -6.42 -14.94 12.98
C ALA A 332 -5.07 -15.49 12.48
N ALA A 333 -4.25 -16.04 13.39
CA ALA A 333 -2.97 -16.66 13.04
C ALA A 333 -3.11 -18.11 12.54
N GLN A 334 -4.23 -18.79 12.83
CA GLN A 334 -4.60 -20.13 12.36
C GLN A 334 -5.17 -20.12 10.93
#